data_bd35e029304bc98c1261248e6865532d
#
_entry.id   bd35e029304bc98c1261248e6865532d
#
_cell.length_a   1.000
_cell.length_b   1.000
_cell.length_c   1.000
_cell.angle_alpha   90.00
_cell.angle_beta   90.00
_cell.angle_gamma   90.00
#
_symmetry.space_group_name_H-M   'P 1'
#
loop_
_entity.id
_entity.type
_entity.pdbx_description
1 polymer ?
#
loop_
_entity_poly.entity_id
_entity_poly.type
_entity_poly.pdbx_seq_one_letter_code
_entity_poly.pdbx_strand_id
1 'polypeptide(L)'
;MATGLGLAQDGPEEGGHEVQVWAGGGHSVPGGTSRTGIFDAGLRYGWVITGAHLPGILRGRFEYAVDAVPAYVIFQPSNTAYGVGFNPFGLKWNFERRGRLSPYLELSGGTLFSDHNVPTYTNTVNFTSAAALGTHVLGAKYNWSVEVRYLHISNAGLATPNPGINTVQVRVGVGRFWKK
;
A
#
# COMPACT_ATOMS: atom_id res chain seq x y z
N MET A 1 11.08 -14.74 39.62
CA MET A 1 11.30 -13.70 38.60
C MET A 1 10.21 -13.82 37.58
N ALA A 2 9.21 -12.92 37.60
CA ALA A 2 8.15 -12.92 36.58
C ALA A 2 8.71 -12.25 35.34
N THR A 3 8.97 -13.02 34.30
CA THR A 3 9.22 -12.50 32.97
C THR A 3 7.95 -11.80 32.50
N GLY A 4 7.95 -10.48 32.56
CA GLY A 4 6.89 -9.67 31.96
C GLY A 4 6.79 -10.03 30.48
N LEU A 5 5.74 -10.76 30.12
CA LEU A 5 5.26 -10.87 28.75
C LEU A 5 4.93 -9.45 28.31
N GLY A 6 5.85 -8.82 27.60
CA GLY A 6 5.57 -7.54 26.94
C GLY A 6 4.29 -7.70 26.15
N LEU A 7 3.24 -7.00 26.56
CA LEU A 7 1.96 -6.98 25.86
C LEU A 7 2.27 -6.62 24.41
N ALA A 8 1.90 -7.51 23.50
CA ALA A 8 1.95 -7.20 22.08
C ALA A 8 1.10 -5.95 21.86
N GLN A 9 1.55 -5.08 20.96
CA GLN A 9 0.79 -3.90 20.56
C GLN A 9 -0.64 -4.32 20.18
N ASP A 10 -1.61 -3.45 20.49
CA ASP A 10 -2.96 -3.57 19.98
C ASP A 10 -2.87 -3.67 18.44
N GLY A 11 -3.50 -4.69 17.88
CA GLY A 11 -3.57 -4.85 16.44
C GLY A 11 -4.65 -3.97 15.84
N PRO A 12 -5.09 -4.26 14.59
CA PRO A 12 -6.23 -3.56 13.99
C PRO A 12 -7.51 -3.90 14.74
N GLU A 13 -7.94 -3.01 15.65
CA GLU A 13 -9.16 -3.11 16.45
C GLU A 13 -10.15 -2.02 16.08
N GLU A 14 -11.44 -2.29 16.23
CA GLU A 14 -12.51 -1.32 15.95
C GLU A 14 -12.28 0.01 16.68
N GLY A 15 -12.37 1.12 15.94
CA GLY A 15 -12.08 2.46 16.41
C GLY A 15 -10.58 2.75 16.59
N GLY A 16 -9.71 1.79 16.26
CA GLY A 16 -8.27 1.96 16.27
C GLY A 16 -7.77 2.71 15.04
N HIS A 17 -6.58 3.26 15.15
CA HIS A 17 -5.89 4.00 14.10
C HIS A 17 -4.55 3.35 13.78
N GLU A 18 -4.08 3.51 12.54
CA GLU A 18 -2.74 3.14 12.09
C GLU A 18 -1.98 4.37 11.59
N VAL A 19 -0.71 4.47 11.95
CA VAL A 19 0.26 5.31 11.23
C VAL A 19 1.41 4.42 10.80
N GLN A 20 1.85 4.57 9.55
CA GLN A 20 2.93 3.77 8.99
C GLN A 20 3.79 4.61 8.04
N VAL A 21 5.09 4.38 8.09
CA VAL A 21 6.04 4.76 7.04
C VAL A 21 6.34 3.49 6.25
N TRP A 22 6.31 3.58 4.94
CA TRP A 22 6.53 2.43 4.08
C TRP A 22 7.38 2.79 2.86
N ALA A 23 8.03 1.78 2.29
CA ALA A 23 8.70 1.84 0.99
C ALA A 23 8.45 0.56 0.22
N GLY A 24 8.39 0.68 -1.09
CA GLY A 24 8.14 -0.42 -1.99
C GLY A 24 8.97 -0.35 -3.26
N GLY A 25 9.08 -1.47 -3.94
CA GLY A 25 9.70 -1.51 -5.24
C GLY A 25 9.30 -2.76 -6.00
N GLY A 26 9.35 -2.65 -7.31
CA GLY A 26 8.97 -3.74 -8.20
C GLY A 26 9.26 -3.47 -9.66
N HIS A 27 8.78 -4.36 -10.50
CA HIS A 27 9.05 -4.31 -11.92
C HIS A 27 7.78 -4.60 -12.72
N SER A 28 7.76 -4.10 -13.96
CA SER A 28 6.64 -4.28 -14.87
C SER A 28 6.40 -5.75 -15.21
N VAL A 29 5.10 -6.08 -15.31
CA VAL A 29 4.60 -7.38 -15.78
C VAL A 29 3.77 -7.19 -17.05
N PRO A 30 3.44 -8.25 -17.81
CA PRO A 30 2.65 -8.16 -19.03
C PRO A 30 1.32 -7.43 -18.85
N GLY A 31 0.83 -6.81 -19.94
CA GLY A 31 -0.46 -6.10 -20.00
C GLY A 31 -0.34 -4.57 -20.05
N GLY A 32 0.86 -4.03 -20.25
CA GLY A 32 1.14 -2.60 -20.41
C GLY A 32 2.56 -2.36 -20.90
N THR A 33 3.10 -1.16 -20.64
CA THR A 33 4.49 -0.83 -20.96
C THR A 33 5.45 -1.70 -20.14
N SER A 34 6.38 -2.34 -20.82
CA SER A 34 7.36 -3.26 -20.22
C SER A 34 8.68 -2.57 -19.87
N ARG A 35 9.59 -3.29 -19.20
CA ARG A 35 10.93 -2.86 -18.82
C ARG A 35 10.94 -1.58 -17.96
N THR A 36 9.95 -1.47 -17.09
CA THR A 36 9.81 -0.33 -16.18
C THR A 36 9.95 -0.83 -14.75
N GLY A 37 10.90 -0.26 -14.01
CA GLY A 37 11.04 -0.44 -12.56
C GLY A 37 10.33 0.68 -11.82
N ILE A 38 9.80 0.42 -10.64
CA ILE A 38 9.19 1.44 -9.77
C ILE A 38 9.75 1.28 -8.36
N PHE A 39 10.11 2.40 -7.76
CA PHE A 39 10.32 2.54 -6.33
C PHE A 39 9.36 3.62 -5.83
N ASP A 40 8.69 3.36 -4.70
CA ASP A 40 7.81 4.30 -4.05
C ASP A 40 8.00 4.27 -2.53
N ALA A 41 7.76 5.42 -1.88
CA ALA A 41 7.80 5.52 -0.43
C ALA A 41 6.74 6.51 0.06
N GLY A 42 6.16 6.23 1.22
CA GLY A 42 5.04 7.03 1.70
C GLY A 42 4.74 6.90 3.18
N LEU A 43 3.73 7.70 3.54
CA LEU A 43 3.15 7.77 4.86
C LEU A 43 1.69 7.35 4.77
N ARG A 44 1.28 6.46 5.65
CA ARG A 44 -0.11 5.99 5.77
C ARG A 44 -0.74 6.47 7.05
N TYR A 45 -2.01 6.85 6.95
CA TYR A 45 -2.93 6.92 8.08
C TYR A 45 -4.14 6.03 7.80
N GLY A 46 -4.42 5.11 8.72
CA GLY A 46 -5.53 4.17 8.66
C GLY A 46 -6.49 4.35 9.84
N TRP A 47 -7.74 3.97 9.61
CA TRP A 47 -8.78 3.93 10.62
C TRP A 47 -9.58 2.63 10.48
N VAL A 48 -9.56 1.79 11.51
CA VAL A 48 -10.33 0.55 11.61
C VAL A 48 -11.77 0.87 11.98
N ILE A 49 -12.67 0.80 11.01
CA ILE A 49 -14.03 1.32 11.12
C ILE A 49 -15.05 0.29 11.55
N THR A 50 -14.72 -1.00 11.52
CA THR A 50 -15.66 -2.05 11.93
C THR A 50 -15.08 -2.99 12.98
N GLY A 51 -15.97 -3.59 13.77
CA GLY A 51 -15.67 -4.78 14.55
C GLY A 51 -15.37 -5.99 13.65
N ALA A 52 -15.14 -7.15 14.27
CA ALA A 52 -14.88 -8.37 13.51
C ALA A 52 -16.16 -8.93 12.90
N HIS A 53 -16.16 -9.10 11.58
CA HIS A 53 -17.24 -9.67 10.78
C HIS A 53 -16.78 -10.94 10.06
N LEU A 54 -17.72 -11.68 9.49
CA LEU A 54 -17.56 -12.95 8.81
C LEU A 54 -17.08 -14.09 9.71
N PRO A 55 -17.40 -15.35 9.38
CA PRO A 55 -16.98 -16.51 10.16
C PRO A 55 -15.64 -17.09 9.68
N GLY A 56 -15.03 -17.91 10.52
CA GLY A 56 -13.89 -18.75 10.20
C GLY A 56 -12.67 -17.97 9.74
N ILE A 57 -12.03 -18.43 8.68
CA ILE A 57 -10.79 -17.84 8.14
C ILE A 57 -10.99 -16.45 7.50
N LEU A 58 -12.23 -16.11 7.15
CA LEU A 58 -12.60 -14.81 6.58
C LEU A 58 -12.88 -13.76 7.65
N ARG A 59 -12.90 -14.16 8.94
CA ARG A 59 -13.16 -13.23 10.04
C ARG A 59 -12.11 -12.12 10.04
N GLY A 60 -12.59 -10.88 10.06
CA GLY A 60 -11.70 -9.71 9.97
C GLY A 60 -12.43 -8.41 10.22
N ARG A 61 -11.70 -7.30 10.07
CA ARG A 61 -12.16 -5.93 10.28
C ARG A 61 -11.83 -5.08 9.07
N PHE A 62 -12.74 -4.18 8.76
CA PHE A 62 -12.55 -3.24 7.68
C PHE A 62 -11.79 -2.00 8.19
N GLU A 63 -10.78 -1.60 7.44
CA GLU A 63 -10.00 -0.40 7.67
C GLU A 63 -10.03 0.48 6.41
N TYR A 64 -10.23 1.77 6.62
CA TYR A 64 -10.03 2.78 5.60
C TYR A 64 -8.68 3.46 5.82
N ALA A 65 -7.92 3.63 4.74
CA ALA A 65 -6.60 4.25 4.82
C ALA A 65 -6.40 5.30 3.73
N VAL A 66 -5.52 6.24 4.00
CA VAL A 66 -5.02 7.22 3.04
C VAL A 66 -3.50 7.19 3.05
N ASP A 67 -2.88 7.33 1.86
CA ASP A 67 -1.43 7.42 1.74
C ASP A 67 -1.02 8.75 1.10
N ALA A 68 -0.07 9.45 1.73
CA ALA A 68 0.75 10.45 1.08
C ALA A 68 2.00 9.76 0.53
N VAL A 69 2.29 9.96 -0.75
CA VAL A 69 3.43 9.32 -1.43
C VAL A 69 4.38 10.41 -1.93
N PRO A 70 5.29 10.89 -1.07
CA PRO A 70 6.23 11.96 -1.41
C PRO A 70 7.31 11.52 -2.40
N ALA A 71 7.46 10.23 -2.65
CA ALA A 71 8.47 9.73 -3.55
C ALA A 71 7.93 8.62 -4.46
N TYR A 72 7.92 8.88 -5.75
CA TYR A 72 7.89 7.91 -6.83
C TYR A 72 9.17 8.07 -7.66
N VAL A 73 9.85 6.97 -7.94
CA VAL A 73 10.95 6.89 -8.90
C VAL A 73 10.61 5.81 -9.90
N ILE A 74 10.42 6.20 -11.16
CA ILE A 74 9.96 5.30 -12.21
C ILE A 74 11.05 5.20 -13.28
N PHE A 75 11.71 4.06 -13.30
CA PHE A 75 12.82 3.74 -14.20
C PHE A 75 12.25 3.23 -15.52
N GLN A 76 12.15 4.10 -16.50
CA GLN A 76 11.68 3.78 -17.85
C GLN A 76 12.87 3.51 -18.79
N PRO A 77 12.69 2.82 -19.91
CA PRO A 77 13.79 2.56 -20.85
C PRO A 77 14.48 3.80 -21.39
N SER A 78 13.76 4.92 -21.50
CA SER A 78 14.25 6.16 -22.10
C SER A 78 14.66 7.23 -21.08
N ASN A 79 14.11 7.19 -19.86
CA ASN A 79 14.35 8.16 -18.81
C ASN A 79 13.93 7.63 -17.45
N THR A 80 14.31 8.33 -16.40
CA THR A 80 13.74 8.14 -15.05
C THR A 80 12.80 9.29 -14.76
N ALA A 81 11.57 9.00 -14.35
CA ALA A 81 10.60 9.99 -13.90
C ALA A 81 10.55 10.00 -12.37
N TYR A 82 10.48 11.21 -11.80
CA TYR A 82 10.28 11.44 -10.38
C TYR A 82 8.89 12.02 -10.15
N GLY A 83 8.24 11.60 -9.07
CA GLY A 83 6.88 12.05 -8.83
C GLY A 83 6.47 12.02 -7.37
N VAL A 84 5.29 12.56 -7.15
CA VAL A 84 4.57 12.53 -5.87
C VAL A 84 3.15 12.05 -6.11
N GLY A 85 2.50 11.53 -5.08
CA GLY A 85 1.14 11.06 -5.19
C GLY A 85 0.36 11.18 -3.89
N PHE A 86 -0.93 10.97 -4.04
CA PHE A 86 -1.86 10.88 -2.92
C PHE A 86 -2.88 9.80 -3.24
N ASN A 87 -3.04 8.83 -2.33
CA ASN A 87 -4.01 7.76 -2.44
C ASN A 87 -5.11 7.98 -1.40
N PRO A 88 -6.22 8.60 -1.77
CA PRO A 88 -7.35 8.84 -0.86
C PRO A 88 -8.15 7.56 -0.56
N PHE A 89 -7.98 6.50 -1.35
CA PHE A 89 -8.76 5.28 -1.24
C PHE A 89 -7.86 4.10 -0.92
N GLY A 90 -7.80 3.72 0.34
CA GLY A 90 -7.25 2.47 0.82
C GLY A 90 -8.34 1.70 1.55
N LEU A 91 -8.76 0.58 1.00
CA LEU A 91 -9.77 -0.31 1.57
C LEU A 91 -9.07 -1.60 1.99
N LYS A 92 -8.87 -1.77 3.30
CA LYS A 92 -8.11 -2.88 3.85
C LYS A 92 -9.01 -3.79 4.68
N TRP A 93 -8.96 -5.10 4.42
CA TRP A 93 -9.57 -6.13 5.24
C TRP A 93 -8.49 -6.81 6.06
N ASN A 94 -8.45 -6.49 7.36
CA ASN A 94 -7.55 -7.08 8.33
C ASN A 94 -8.18 -8.37 8.86
N PHE A 95 -7.63 -9.52 8.51
CA PHE A 95 -8.07 -10.82 9.04
C PHE A 95 -7.74 -10.94 10.54
N GLU A 96 -8.46 -11.83 11.22
CA GLU A 96 -8.14 -12.16 12.61
C GLU A 96 -6.67 -12.55 12.77
N ARG A 97 -6.03 -11.94 13.75
CA ARG A 97 -4.62 -12.20 14.03
C ARG A 97 -4.38 -13.64 14.48
N ARG A 98 -3.23 -14.18 14.12
CA ARG A 98 -2.72 -15.48 14.56
C ARG A 98 -1.38 -15.25 15.26
N GLY A 99 -1.40 -15.23 16.59
CA GLY A 99 -0.24 -14.84 17.37
C GLY A 99 0.16 -13.39 17.09
N ARG A 100 1.35 -13.19 16.52
CA ARG A 100 1.86 -11.87 16.14
C ARG A 100 1.55 -11.47 14.69
N LEU A 101 0.97 -12.35 13.91
CA LEU A 101 0.68 -12.10 12.49
C LEU A 101 -0.78 -11.64 12.35
N SER A 102 -0.98 -10.55 11.63
CA SER A 102 -2.29 -10.03 11.22
C SER A 102 -2.31 -9.88 9.71
N PRO A 103 -2.76 -10.92 8.97
CA PRO A 103 -2.83 -10.87 7.52
C PRO A 103 -3.87 -9.84 7.06
N TYR A 104 -3.71 -9.31 5.84
CA TYR A 104 -4.69 -8.40 5.25
C TYR A 104 -4.74 -8.51 3.72
N LEU A 105 -5.89 -8.11 3.18
CA LEU A 105 -6.08 -7.77 1.77
C LEU A 105 -6.31 -6.27 1.67
N GLU A 106 -5.81 -5.63 0.62
CA GLU A 106 -6.00 -4.22 0.38
C GLU A 106 -6.30 -3.94 -1.08
N LEU A 107 -7.25 -3.04 -1.32
CA LEU A 107 -7.47 -2.36 -2.59
C LEU A 107 -7.19 -0.88 -2.36
N SER A 108 -6.45 -0.25 -3.25
CA SER A 108 -6.16 1.17 -3.13
C SER A 108 -6.17 1.87 -4.48
N GLY A 109 -6.39 3.18 -4.44
CA GLY A 109 -6.41 4.03 -5.61
C GLY A 109 -6.02 5.46 -5.29
N GLY A 110 -5.38 6.12 -6.26
CA GLY A 110 -4.92 7.48 -6.08
C GLY A 110 -4.37 8.11 -7.35
N THR A 111 -3.50 9.08 -7.15
CA THR A 111 -2.90 9.89 -8.20
C THR A 111 -1.39 9.83 -8.16
N LEU A 112 -0.77 10.05 -9.31
CA LEU A 112 0.65 10.25 -9.50
C LEU A 112 0.85 11.50 -10.36
N PHE A 113 1.62 12.44 -9.86
CA PHE A 113 2.11 13.62 -10.57
C PHE A 113 3.62 13.47 -10.74
N SER A 114 4.11 13.50 -11.98
CA SER A 114 5.51 13.25 -12.31
C SER A 114 6.12 14.39 -13.15
N ASP A 115 7.43 14.54 -13.08
CA ASP A 115 8.19 15.52 -13.85
C ASP A 115 8.32 15.17 -15.34
N HIS A 116 8.24 13.88 -15.68
CA HIS A 116 8.25 13.34 -17.03
C HIS A 116 7.02 12.47 -17.28
N ASN A 117 6.65 12.29 -18.55
CA ASN A 117 5.53 11.43 -18.93
C ASN A 117 5.73 9.98 -18.45
N VAL A 118 4.67 9.41 -17.89
CA VAL A 118 4.62 8.03 -17.37
C VAL A 118 3.34 7.33 -17.87
N PRO A 119 3.44 6.28 -18.71
CA PRO A 119 4.62 5.86 -19.47
C PRO A 119 5.16 6.96 -20.39
N THR A 120 6.38 6.78 -20.90
CA THR A 120 6.94 7.70 -21.90
C THR A 120 5.96 7.94 -23.06
N TYR A 121 5.83 9.18 -23.53
CA TYR A 121 4.89 9.64 -24.58
C TYR A 121 3.41 9.69 -24.17
N THR A 122 3.08 9.65 -22.89
CA THR A 122 1.69 9.73 -22.41
C THR A 122 1.41 11.06 -21.67
N ASN A 123 1.37 11.02 -20.33
CA ASN A 123 1.04 12.19 -19.51
C ASN A 123 1.87 12.21 -18.22
N THR A 124 2.02 13.38 -17.62
CA THR A 124 2.63 13.59 -16.30
C THR A 124 1.62 13.42 -15.15
N VAL A 125 0.32 13.44 -15.45
CA VAL A 125 -0.77 13.18 -14.51
C VAL A 125 -1.34 11.80 -14.77
N ASN A 126 -1.24 10.94 -13.79
CA ASN A 126 -1.70 9.57 -13.85
C ASN A 126 -2.51 9.19 -12.61
N PHE A 127 -3.28 8.13 -12.75
CA PHE A 127 -4.00 7.49 -11.66
C PHE A 127 -3.32 6.16 -11.33
N THR A 128 -3.40 5.80 -10.06
CA THR A 128 -2.89 4.52 -9.55
C THR A 128 -4.04 3.69 -9.04
N SER A 129 -4.03 2.39 -9.31
CA SER A 129 -4.89 1.41 -8.66
C SER A 129 -4.09 0.19 -8.28
N ALA A 130 -4.35 -0.36 -7.09
CA ALA A 130 -3.58 -1.49 -6.62
C ALA A 130 -4.44 -2.49 -5.84
N ALA A 131 -3.99 -3.75 -5.90
CA ALA A 131 -4.47 -4.82 -5.04
C ALA A 131 -3.26 -5.46 -4.35
N ALA A 132 -3.37 -5.69 -3.05
CA ALA A 132 -2.27 -6.22 -2.24
C ALA A 132 -2.72 -7.31 -1.29
N LEU A 133 -1.80 -8.23 -1.02
CA LEU A 133 -1.89 -9.22 0.06
C LEU A 133 -0.67 -9.02 0.96
N GLY A 134 -0.90 -8.81 2.25
CA GLY A 134 0.16 -8.55 3.19
C GLY A 134 -0.10 -9.11 4.58
N THR A 135 0.83 -8.85 5.47
CA THR A 135 0.70 -9.14 6.89
C THR A 135 1.40 -8.10 7.74
N HIS A 136 0.78 -7.75 8.87
CA HIS A 136 1.46 -7.07 9.95
C HIS A 136 2.11 -8.09 10.88
N VAL A 137 3.34 -7.81 11.28
CA VAL A 137 4.05 -8.52 12.34
C VAL A 137 4.02 -7.62 13.58
N LEU A 138 3.08 -7.90 14.48
CA LEU A 138 2.82 -7.06 15.65
C LEU A 138 3.95 -7.21 16.69
N GLY A 139 4.54 -6.08 17.06
CA GLY A 139 5.54 -5.99 18.11
C GLY A 139 5.00 -5.32 19.39
N ALA A 140 5.84 -5.10 20.37
CA ALA A 140 5.44 -4.44 21.61
C ALA A 140 5.19 -2.92 21.45
N LYS A 141 5.92 -2.26 20.56
CA LYS A 141 5.85 -0.81 20.34
C LYS A 141 5.54 -0.44 18.90
N TYR A 142 6.10 -1.20 17.94
CA TYR A 142 5.93 -0.98 16.52
C TYR A 142 5.50 -2.29 15.85
N ASN A 143 4.74 -2.19 14.79
CA ASN A 143 4.48 -3.28 13.86
C ASN A 143 5.35 -3.12 12.62
N TRP A 144 5.68 -4.22 11.99
CA TRP A 144 6.21 -4.28 10.64
C TRP A 144 5.11 -4.76 9.71
N SER A 145 5.10 -4.29 8.49
CA SER A 145 4.27 -4.86 7.44
C SER A 145 5.13 -5.32 6.27
N VAL A 146 4.69 -6.40 5.64
CA VAL A 146 5.23 -6.88 4.37
C VAL A 146 4.05 -7.21 3.49
N GLU A 147 4.06 -6.73 2.23
CA GLU A 147 3.03 -7.04 1.27
C GLU A 147 3.60 -7.28 -0.13
N VAL A 148 2.90 -8.09 -0.89
CA VAL A 148 3.03 -8.18 -2.34
C VAL A 148 1.82 -7.48 -2.94
N ARG A 149 2.07 -6.55 -3.87
CA ARG A 149 1.02 -5.77 -4.51
C ARG A 149 1.16 -5.77 -6.02
N TYR A 150 0.03 -5.79 -6.70
CA TYR A 150 -0.10 -5.44 -8.09
C TYR A 150 -0.47 -3.95 -8.16
N LEU A 151 0.31 -3.16 -8.89
CA LEU A 151 0.05 -1.75 -9.10
C LEU A 151 -0.14 -1.47 -10.59
N HIS A 152 -1.23 -0.82 -10.93
CA HIS A 152 -1.52 -0.28 -12.26
C HIS A 152 -1.41 1.25 -12.24
N ILE A 153 -0.70 1.81 -13.21
CA ILE A 153 -0.59 3.25 -13.44
C ILE A 153 -1.08 3.54 -14.85
N SER A 154 -2.00 4.49 -15.00
CA SER A 154 -2.46 4.97 -16.30
C SER A 154 -3.05 6.37 -16.21
N ASN A 155 -3.15 7.06 -17.33
CA ASN A 155 -3.75 8.39 -17.37
C ASN A 155 -5.30 8.37 -17.47
N ALA A 156 -5.93 7.21 -17.32
CA ALA A 156 -7.39 7.02 -17.41
C ALA A 156 -8.02 7.58 -18.72
N GLY A 157 -7.24 7.67 -19.81
CA GLY A 157 -7.71 8.23 -21.08
C GLY A 157 -7.66 9.75 -21.19
N LEU A 158 -7.02 10.45 -20.25
CA LEU A 158 -6.79 11.91 -20.35
C LEU A 158 -5.88 12.29 -21.53
N ALA A 159 -5.08 11.33 -22.00
CA ALA A 159 -4.24 11.49 -23.19
C ALA A 159 -4.16 10.17 -23.96
N THR A 160 -3.88 10.28 -25.27
CA THR A 160 -3.65 9.14 -26.16
C THR A 160 -2.20 9.17 -26.66
N PRO A 161 -1.49 8.02 -26.62
CA PRO A 161 -1.92 6.69 -26.16
C PRO A 161 -2.01 6.55 -24.64
N ASN A 162 -2.70 5.50 -24.16
CA ASN A 162 -2.78 5.15 -22.74
C ASN A 162 -2.47 3.66 -22.53
N PRO A 163 -1.23 3.18 -22.77
CA PRO A 163 -0.87 1.78 -22.60
C PRO A 163 -0.82 1.32 -21.14
N GLY A 164 -0.67 2.26 -20.19
CA GLY A 164 -0.49 1.98 -18.78
C GLY A 164 0.83 1.27 -18.44
N ILE A 165 1.08 1.10 -17.16
CA ILE A 165 2.16 0.30 -16.58
C ILE A 165 1.54 -0.62 -15.55
N ASN A 166 1.80 -1.92 -15.64
CA ASN A 166 1.43 -2.91 -14.64
C ASN A 166 2.69 -3.41 -13.95
N THR A 167 2.74 -3.39 -12.63
CA THR A 167 3.89 -3.87 -11.87
C THR A 167 3.48 -4.82 -10.76
N VAL A 168 4.36 -5.74 -10.41
CA VAL A 168 4.33 -6.47 -9.14
C VAL A 168 5.43 -5.90 -8.26
N GLN A 169 5.08 -5.55 -7.05
CA GLN A 169 5.94 -4.89 -6.07
C GLN A 169 5.96 -5.66 -4.76
N VAL A 170 7.05 -5.54 -4.02
CA VAL A 170 7.13 -5.84 -2.59
C VAL A 170 7.21 -4.52 -1.85
N ARG A 171 6.35 -4.34 -0.84
CA ARG A 171 6.37 -3.18 0.05
C ARG A 171 6.66 -3.65 1.47
N VAL A 172 7.46 -2.89 2.17
CA VAL A 172 7.73 -3.05 3.61
C VAL A 172 7.38 -1.76 4.33
N GLY A 173 6.88 -1.88 5.55
CA GLY A 173 6.52 -0.72 6.36
C GLY A 173 6.80 -0.94 7.83
N VAL A 174 6.93 0.17 8.55
CA VAL A 174 6.98 0.20 10.00
C VAL A 174 5.95 1.21 10.51
N GLY A 175 5.16 0.80 11.49
CA GLY A 175 4.07 1.62 11.97
C GLY A 175 3.64 1.29 13.38
N ARG A 176 2.50 1.85 13.73
CA ARG A 176 1.88 1.64 15.03
C ARG A 176 0.36 1.67 14.89
N PHE A 177 -0.29 0.72 15.57
CA PHE A 177 -1.71 0.82 15.90
C PHE A 177 -1.89 1.45 17.27
N TRP A 178 -2.96 2.20 17.46
CA TRP A 178 -3.40 2.69 18.78
C TRP A 178 -4.91 2.89 18.77
N LYS A 179 -5.49 2.78 19.95
CA LYS A 179 -6.88 3.13 20.21
C LYS A 179 -6.91 4.18 21.32
N LYS A 180 -7.78 5.18 21.18
CA LYS A 180 -8.04 6.17 22.23
C LYS A 180 -8.97 5.60 23.28
#